data_8cb39310778a07334bcda315dda623e6
#
_entry.id   8cb39310778a07334bcda315dda623e6
#
_cell.length_a   1.000
_cell.length_b   1.000
_cell.length_c   1.000
_cell.angle_alpha   90.00
_cell.angle_beta   90.00
_cell.angle_gamma   90.00
#
_symmetry.space_group_name_H-M   'P 1'
#
loop_
_entity.id
_entity.type
_entity.pdbx_description
1 polymer ?
#
loop_
_entity_poly.entity_id
_entity_poly.type
_entity_poly.pdbx_seq_one_letter_code
_entity_poly.pdbx_strand_id
1 'polypeptide(L)'
;MRYTAVPNAVEGEGIWAAAGVNEANVAMTATETITSNPRVLGADPLVKLQPAEDGKEEVPGGIGEEDIVCIVLPYIRSAREGVKRLGSLLEQYGTYEMNGIAFQDQDEVWWLETIGGHHWIARR
;
A
#
# COMPACT_ATOMS: atom_id res chain seq x y z
N MET A 1 11.50 -3.41 -12.98
CA MET A 1 11.39 -2.29 -13.96
C MET A 1 11.89 -0.99 -13.35
N ARG A 2 12.38 -0.10 -14.18
CA ARG A 2 12.70 1.27 -13.74
C ARG A 2 11.42 2.06 -13.50
N TYR A 3 11.46 2.95 -12.54
CA TYR A 3 10.36 3.86 -12.23
C TYR A 3 10.88 5.20 -11.72
N THR A 4 10.06 6.22 -11.85
CA THR A 4 10.25 7.53 -11.22
C THR A 4 9.23 7.66 -10.11
N ALA A 5 9.66 8.11 -8.96
CA ALA A 5 8.79 8.34 -7.82
C ALA A 5 8.96 9.76 -7.27
N VAL A 6 7.98 10.21 -6.52
CA VAL A 6 8.04 11.45 -5.72
C VAL A 6 8.43 11.05 -4.30
N PRO A 7 9.71 11.17 -3.93
CA PRO A 7 10.17 10.76 -2.60
C PRO A 7 9.79 11.78 -1.53
N ASN A 8 9.84 11.34 -0.28
CA ASN A 8 9.76 12.23 0.87
C ASN A 8 10.93 13.25 0.84
N ALA A 9 10.62 14.50 1.15
CA ALA A 9 11.61 15.57 1.25
C ALA A 9 12.31 15.64 2.63
N VAL A 10 11.86 14.85 3.61
CA VAL A 10 12.41 14.85 4.97
C VAL A 10 13.64 13.95 5.03
N GLU A 11 14.77 14.53 5.43
CA GLU A 11 16.02 13.80 5.55
C GLU A 11 15.93 12.72 6.66
N GLY A 12 16.39 11.50 6.33
CA GLY A 12 16.44 10.38 7.28
C GLY A 12 15.19 9.49 7.31
N GLU A 13 14.10 9.88 6.60
CA GLU A 13 12.87 9.10 6.57
C GLU A 13 12.75 8.12 5.38
N GLY A 14 13.84 7.88 4.69
CA GLY A 14 13.85 6.96 3.56
C GLY A 14 13.17 7.54 2.31
N ILE A 15 12.80 6.66 1.39
CA ILE A 15 12.22 7.07 0.10
C ILE A 15 10.79 7.56 0.27
N TRP A 16 9.95 6.85 0.99
CA TRP A 16 8.54 7.17 1.25
C TRP A 16 7.84 7.80 0.04
N ALA A 17 7.73 7.04 -1.02
CA ALA A 17 7.21 7.57 -2.26
C ALA A 17 5.67 7.65 -2.25
N ALA A 18 5.11 8.86 -2.34
CA ALA A 18 3.67 9.10 -2.38
C ALA A 18 3.03 8.79 -3.74
N ALA A 19 3.81 8.82 -4.82
CA ALA A 19 3.36 8.53 -6.18
C ALA A 19 4.53 8.14 -7.08
N GLY A 20 4.24 7.50 -8.21
CA GLY A 20 5.26 7.19 -9.21
C GLY A 20 4.68 6.69 -10.52
N VAL A 21 5.57 6.60 -11.51
CA VAL A 21 5.29 6.06 -12.85
C VAL A 21 6.43 5.14 -13.27
N ASN A 22 6.11 3.96 -13.79
CA ASN A 22 7.12 3.03 -14.28
C ASN A 22 7.34 3.12 -15.81
N GLU A 23 8.34 2.41 -16.31
CA GLU A 23 8.69 2.40 -17.74
C GLU A 23 7.64 1.73 -18.64
N ALA A 24 6.65 1.06 -18.08
CA ALA A 24 5.48 0.54 -18.80
C ALA A 24 4.32 1.55 -18.84
N ASN A 25 4.54 2.82 -18.43
CA ASN A 25 3.53 3.87 -18.33
C ASN A 25 2.39 3.53 -17.36
N VAL A 26 2.67 2.77 -16.32
CA VAL A 26 1.74 2.58 -15.22
C VAL A 26 2.06 3.58 -14.12
N ALA A 27 1.07 4.35 -13.71
CA ALA A 27 1.15 5.28 -12.60
C ALA A 27 0.41 4.74 -11.37
N MET A 28 0.87 5.11 -10.19
CA MET A 28 0.15 4.85 -8.93
C MET A 28 0.41 5.91 -7.88
N THR A 29 -0.49 5.95 -6.91
CA THR A 29 -0.34 6.74 -5.68
C THR A 29 -0.24 5.81 -4.47
N ALA A 30 0.15 6.36 -3.33
CA ALA A 30 0.01 5.73 -2.02
C ALA A 30 -0.25 6.84 -1.01
N THR A 31 -1.49 6.91 -0.50
CA THR A 31 -1.89 8.00 0.39
C THR A 31 -2.87 7.52 1.46
N GLU A 32 -2.65 7.95 2.69
CA GLU A 32 -3.53 7.74 3.82
C GLU A 32 -4.71 8.74 3.77
N THR A 33 -5.72 8.44 2.95
CA THR A 33 -6.81 9.38 2.63
C THR A 33 -8.20 8.94 3.07
N ILE A 34 -8.32 7.74 3.64
CA ILE A 34 -9.60 7.15 4.03
C ILE A 34 -9.60 6.70 5.49
N THR A 35 -10.78 6.36 5.99
CA THR A 35 -10.94 5.77 7.33
C THR A 35 -11.77 4.50 7.25
N SER A 36 -11.49 3.53 8.10
CA SER A 36 -12.26 2.29 8.21
C SER A 36 -13.35 2.39 9.27
N ASN A 37 -14.46 1.72 9.01
CA ASN A 37 -15.56 1.60 9.96
C ASN A 37 -15.09 0.82 11.22
N PRO A 38 -15.47 1.24 12.45
CA PRO A 38 -15.08 0.55 13.67
C PRO A 38 -15.45 -0.93 13.75
N ARG A 39 -16.56 -1.34 13.12
CA ARG A 39 -16.96 -2.76 13.06
C ARG A 39 -16.00 -3.58 12.20
N VAL A 40 -15.52 -3.00 11.10
CA VAL A 40 -14.51 -3.62 10.23
C VAL A 40 -13.20 -3.77 11.01
N LEU A 41 -12.75 -2.74 11.69
CA LEU A 41 -11.54 -2.77 12.53
C LEU A 41 -11.66 -3.76 13.69
N GLY A 42 -12.85 -3.99 14.20
CA GLY A 42 -13.11 -5.02 15.21
C GLY A 42 -13.03 -6.45 14.64
N ALA A 43 -13.38 -6.64 13.37
CA ALA A 43 -13.35 -7.94 12.70
C ALA A 43 -11.98 -8.26 12.07
N ASP A 44 -11.29 -7.23 11.55
CA ASP A 44 -9.97 -7.32 10.93
C ASP A 44 -9.12 -6.11 11.37
N PRO A 45 -8.49 -6.18 12.56
CA PRO A 45 -7.69 -5.09 13.08
C PRO A 45 -6.49 -4.75 12.19
N LEU A 46 -6.07 -3.48 12.24
CA LEU A 46 -4.82 -3.05 11.60
C LEU A 46 -3.63 -3.80 12.20
N VAL A 47 -2.71 -4.19 11.34
CA VAL A 47 -1.50 -4.95 11.70
C VAL A 47 -0.41 -4.00 12.16
N LYS A 48 -0.46 -3.60 13.43
CA LYS A 48 0.51 -2.66 14.02
C LYS A 48 1.74 -3.38 14.53
N LEU A 49 2.88 -2.71 14.42
CA LEU A 49 4.13 -3.14 15.04
C LEU A 49 3.90 -3.38 16.55
N GLN A 50 4.34 -4.53 17.03
CA GLN A 50 4.42 -4.84 18.45
C GLN A 50 5.90 -4.88 18.83
N PRO A 51 6.41 -3.89 19.58
CA PRO A 51 7.81 -3.85 19.95
C PRO A 51 8.20 -5.03 20.82
N ALA A 52 9.48 -5.39 20.80
CA ALA A 52 10.02 -6.40 21.70
C ALA A 52 9.83 -5.98 23.16
N GLU A 53 9.32 -6.86 23.97
CA GLU A 53 9.19 -6.71 25.43
C GLU A 53 9.87 -7.90 26.11
N ASP A 54 10.08 -7.82 27.44
CA ASP A 54 10.72 -8.87 28.21
C ASP A 54 10.08 -10.26 27.95
N GLY A 55 10.83 -11.14 27.29
CA GLY A 55 10.42 -12.50 26.96
C GLY A 55 9.55 -12.65 25.71
N LYS A 56 9.35 -11.58 24.94
CA LYS A 56 8.65 -11.60 23.64
C LYS A 56 9.50 -10.95 22.56
N GLU A 57 9.57 -11.59 21.40
CA GLU A 57 10.18 -11.01 20.20
C GLU A 57 9.28 -9.93 19.58
N GLU A 58 9.89 -9.01 18.84
CA GLU A 58 9.18 -8.02 18.05
C GLU A 58 8.30 -8.71 17.00
N VAL A 59 7.06 -8.24 16.85
CA VAL A 59 6.18 -8.63 15.74
C VAL A 59 6.08 -7.46 14.77
N PRO A 60 6.53 -7.62 13.52
CA PRO A 60 6.51 -6.54 12.54
C PRO A 60 5.09 -6.08 12.23
N GLY A 61 4.93 -4.81 11.90
CA GLY A 61 3.71 -4.24 11.38
C GLY A 61 3.43 -4.67 9.94
N GLY A 62 2.23 -4.37 9.46
CA GLY A 62 1.85 -4.55 8.07
C GLY A 62 2.47 -3.47 7.17
N ILE A 63 2.05 -3.46 5.91
CA ILE A 63 2.50 -2.54 4.87
C ILE A 63 1.92 -1.15 5.14
N GLY A 64 2.74 -0.11 5.02
CA GLY A 64 2.34 1.29 5.07
C GLY A 64 2.53 2.01 3.74
N GLU A 65 2.04 3.27 3.67
CA GLU A 65 2.14 4.09 2.45
C GLU A 65 3.59 4.31 2.01
N GLU A 66 4.53 4.33 2.94
CA GLU A 66 5.96 4.51 2.70
C GLU A 66 6.56 3.44 1.79
N ASP A 67 6.01 2.24 1.77
CA ASP A 67 6.52 1.10 1.02
C ASP A 67 5.73 0.78 -0.24
N ILE A 68 4.43 1.12 -0.28
CA ILE A 68 3.50 0.64 -1.31
C ILE A 68 4.00 0.89 -2.73
N VAL A 69 4.47 2.09 -3.05
CA VAL A 69 4.98 2.40 -4.40
C VAL A 69 6.20 1.54 -4.75
N CYS A 70 7.13 1.39 -3.81
CA CYS A 70 8.39 0.67 -4.02
C CYS A 70 8.18 -0.84 -4.19
N ILE A 71 7.20 -1.44 -3.50
CA ILE A 71 6.94 -2.88 -3.56
C ILE A 71 5.95 -3.28 -4.67
N VAL A 72 5.25 -2.32 -5.26
CA VAL A 72 4.25 -2.58 -6.31
C VAL A 72 4.73 -2.11 -7.68
N LEU A 73 5.07 -0.83 -7.82
CA LEU A 73 5.28 -0.19 -9.12
C LEU A 73 6.37 -0.82 -10.00
N PRO A 74 7.51 -1.29 -9.47
CA PRO A 74 8.55 -1.93 -10.28
C PRO A 74 8.15 -3.28 -10.88
N TYR A 75 7.04 -3.87 -10.45
CA TYR A 75 6.67 -5.26 -10.74
C TYR A 75 5.41 -5.40 -11.60
N ILE A 76 4.81 -4.30 -12.05
CA ILE A 76 3.52 -4.28 -12.74
C ILE A 76 3.64 -3.67 -14.13
N ARG A 77 2.84 -4.16 -15.09
CA ARG A 77 2.77 -3.67 -16.47
C ARG A 77 1.41 -3.09 -16.84
N SER A 78 0.43 -3.13 -15.94
CA SER A 78 -0.89 -2.54 -16.10
C SER A 78 -1.47 -2.11 -14.75
N ALA A 79 -2.44 -1.20 -14.79
CA ALA A 79 -3.20 -0.79 -13.60
C ALA A 79 -3.87 -1.97 -12.91
N ARG A 80 -4.42 -2.89 -13.68
CA ARG A 80 -5.07 -4.13 -13.18
C ARG A 80 -4.06 -5.07 -12.47
N GLU A 81 -2.85 -5.19 -12.99
CA GLU A 81 -1.78 -5.93 -12.28
C GLU A 81 -1.41 -5.26 -10.96
N GLY A 82 -1.41 -3.93 -10.91
CA GLY A 82 -1.19 -3.16 -9.69
C GLY A 82 -2.21 -3.49 -8.61
N VAL A 83 -3.49 -3.47 -8.96
CA VAL A 83 -4.59 -3.86 -8.04
C VAL A 83 -4.40 -5.29 -7.53
N LYS A 84 -4.14 -6.25 -8.41
CA LYS A 84 -3.96 -7.65 -8.02
C LYS A 84 -2.74 -7.85 -7.13
N ARG A 85 -1.61 -7.23 -7.48
CA ARG A 85 -0.38 -7.34 -6.71
C ARG A 85 -0.54 -6.74 -5.30
N LEU A 86 -1.04 -5.51 -5.21
CA LEU A 86 -1.25 -4.88 -3.92
C LEU A 86 -2.26 -5.66 -3.08
N GLY A 87 -3.37 -6.09 -3.68
CA GLY A 87 -4.36 -6.93 -3.01
C GLY A 87 -3.75 -8.19 -2.39
N SER A 88 -2.93 -8.93 -3.16
CA SER A 88 -2.25 -10.12 -2.66
C SER A 88 -1.26 -9.83 -1.53
N LEU A 89 -0.55 -8.70 -1.59
CA LEU A 89 0.35 -8.27 -0.52
C LEU A 89 -0.41 -7.91 0.76
N LEU A 90 -1.54 -7.21 0.63
CA LEU A 90 -2.42 -6.88 1.75
C LEU A 90 -3.02 -8.13 2.41
N GLU A 91 -3.45 -9.11 1.64
CA GLU A 91 -3.95 -10.39 2.14
C GLU A 91 -2.87 -11.18 2.90
N GLN A 92 -1.63 -11.09 2.47
CA GLN A 92 -0.52 -11.84 3.05
C GLN A 92 0.09 -11.16 4.28
N TYR A 93 0.31 -9.86 4.22
CA TYR A 93 1.08 -9.12 5.25
C TYR A 93 0.22 -8.15 6.06
N GLY A 94 -0.94 -7.78 5.54
CA GLY A 94 -1.79 -6.76 6.13
C GLY A 94 -1.23 -5.35 5.99
N THR A 95 -1.96 -4.40 6.53
CA THR A 95 -1.56 -3.00 6.63
C THR A 95 -1.81 -2.47 8.05
N TYR A 96 -0.99 -1.52 8.47
CA TYR A 96 -1.21 -0.81 9.74
C TYR A 96 -1.94 0.52 9.56
N GLU A 97 -2.27 0.88 8.33
CA GLU A 97 -2.88 2.15 7.94
C GLU A 97 -4.13 1.94 7.06
N MET A 98 -4.81 3.03 6.79
CA MET A 98 -6.00 3.07 5.93
C MET A 98 -5.73 3.91 4.69
N ASN A 99 -5.49 3.24 3.58
CA ASN A 99 -5.02 3.85 2.34
C ASN A 99 -6.02 3.75 1.20
N GLY A 100 -6.10 4.83 0.40
CA GLY A 100 -6.71 4.84 -0.92
C GLY A 100 -5.63 4.98 -1.99
N ILE A 101 -5.57 4.03 -2.92
CA ILE A 101 -4.54 3.93 -3.94
C ILE A 101 -5.14 4.00 -5.33
N ALA A 102 -4.71 4.98 -6.13
CA ALA A 102 -5.04 5.04 -7.55
C ALA A 102 -4.00 4.25 -8.36
N PHE A 103 -4.46 3.53 -9.37
CA PHE A 103 -3.65 2.95 -10.43
C PHE A 103 -4.15 3.43 -11.78
N GLN A 104 -3.24 3.75 -12.67
CA GLN A 104 -3.58 4.19 -14.02
C GLN A 104 -2.59 3.62 -15.03
N ASP A 105 -3.11 3.18 -16.15
CA ASP A 105 -2.35 2.96 -17.39
C ASP A 105 -3.04 3.67 -18.56
N GLN A 106 -2.67 3.34 -19.81
CA GLN A 106 -3.27 3.96 -21.00
C GLN A 106 -4.73 3.55 -21.25
N ASP A 107 -5.19 2.44 -20.64
CA ASP A 107 -6.48 1.81 -20.93
C ASP A 107 -7.45 1.90 -19.76
N GLU A 108 -6.93 1.86 -18.53
CA GLU A 108 -7.75 1.75 -17.31
C GLU A 108 -7.27 2.68 -16.20
N VAL A 109 -8.25 3.14 -15.40
CA VAL A 109 -8.04 3.79 -14.10
C VAL A 109 -8.74 2.96 -13.04
N TRP A 110 -8.02 2.64 -11.95
CA TRP A 110 -8.53 1.89 -10.82
C TRP A 110 -8.33 2.65 -9.52
N TRP A 111 -9.26 2.49 -8.62
CA TRP A 111 -9.15 2.94 -7.24
C TRP A 111 -9.26 1.73 -6.32
N LEU A 112 -8.28 1.55 -5.43
CA LEU A 112 -8.26 0.52 -4.41
C LEU A 112 -8.32 1.18 -3.04
N GLU A 113 -9.16 0.64 -2.16
CA GLU A 113 -9.26 1.02 -0.74
C GLU A 113 -8.89 -0.17 0.14
N THR A 114 -8.06 0.06 1.16
CA THR A 114 -7.84 -0.93 2.22
C THR A 114 -9.05 -0.97 3.14
N ILE A 115 -9.41 -2.16 3.63
CA ILE A 115 -10.56 -2.38 4.51
C ILE A 115 -10.09 -3.23 5.69
N GLY A 116 -9.95 -2.62 6.87
CA GLY A 116 -9.30 -3.29 7.99
C GLY A 116 -7.83 -3.62 7.69
N GLY A 117 -7.32 -4.65 8.34
CA GLY A 117 -5.91 -5.03 8.24
C GLY A 117 -5.53 -5.76 6.96
N HIS A 118 -6.41 -6.63 6.41
CA HIS A 118 -6.04 -7.55 5.32
C HIS A 118 -6.99 -7.53 4.13
N HIS A 119 -8.14 -6.87 4.23
CA HIS A 119 -9.13 -6.82 3.18
C HIS A 119 -8.98 -5.55 2.34
N TRP A 120 -9.50 -5.61 1.14
CA TRP A 120 -9.48 -4.50 0.19
C TRP A 120 -10.65 -4.59 -0.79
N ILE A 121 -10.97 -3.47 -1.40
CA ILE A 121 -11.92 -3.37 -2.50
C ILE A 121 -11.30 -2.50 -3.60
N ALA A 122 -11.57 -2.84 -4.85
CA ALA A 122 -11.13 -2.01 -5.96
C ALA A 122 -12.24 -1.81 -6.97
N ARG A 123 -12.24 -0.63 -7.56
CA ARG A 123 -13.19 -0.22 -8.58
C ARG A 123 -12.45 0.38 -9.78
N ARG A 124 -12.85 -0.04 -10.97
CA ARG A 124 -12.45 0.56 -12.25
C ARG A 124 -13.33 1.77 -12.56
#